data_3ee70c75b6aed1bad3599f66772f7570
#
_entry.id   3ee70c75b6aed1bad3599f66772f7570
#
_cell.length_a   1.000
_cell.length_b   1.000
_cell.length_c   1.000
_cell.angle_alpha   90.00
_cell.angle_beta   90.00
_cell.angle_gamma   90.00
#
_symmetry.space_group_name_H-M   'P 1'
#
loop_
_entity.id
_entity.type
_entity.pdbx_description
1 polymer ?
#
loop_
_entity_poly.entity_id
_entity_poly.type
_entity_poly.pdbx_seq_one_letter_code
_entity_poly.pdbx_strand_id
1 'polypeptide(L)'
;MRLLKKAIKIFRGIIVVTASVLFACWILLQTPAVQTFAARKAVEALGDALNGRVEFSKIHLKPFSALVLNDVVLIDNAPVTDWNGERLDTVAKARSIVTTFSLKGLRNDGTLHIKRLSVNDGMFVLAKDERGGNIGRLFNKSEEKKESAPLTIRLDADRVRVKNFRFRLVNKTGTSPLKEYGIDWKNLDVTAHDLQVQNLSYSDGRTAGTVKNLSASERSGYEILAMSGKTTVGKDRTSIRNLHILDKWSDISMTEYTMEYAGVSSFSNYIEEVVMTGNIFNSRVDFNSISYFAPALVKMKSVINLRKADVNGSVKDMYIRNFDFHETYSGVSGSIDGRLSGLPSASGMLLDFRLDNLAFTTDELGTFIRGFAPGASIDLSKFAPGTRFTFNGNANGTLNRLKVKGNITSSLGALTADAYIRDILTKGKAIGLGGNVSARNLDIGKLAGVKQIGEVTLRGAMGMTVGQGRTSIHIDTLSVEKLSALGYDYSNIVAAGTYSDNAFDGRIVCGDPNLNFLFQGLFTLSDKTRNGLYKFYASIGYADLHALRLDKRENSKISGRINANYMNISRGDLIGDLDVLGLTLENDNGWHE
;
A
#
# COMPACT_ATOMS: atom_id res chain seq x y z
N MET A 1 11.35 -23.83 -10.37
CA MET A 1 12.05 -23.63 -11.66
C MET A 1 11.80 -24.72 -12.68
N ARG A 2 12.12 -25.99 -12.37
CA ARG A 2 11.84 -27.13 -13.28
C ARG A 2 10.35 -27.37 -13.57
N LEU A 3 9.43 -27.09 -12.61
CA LEU A 3 7.99 -27.33 -12.74
C LEU A 3 7.30 -26.42 -13.75
N LEU A 4 7.63 -25.13 -13.77
CA LEU A 4 6.99 -24.21 -14.69
C LEU A 4 7.57 -24.33 -16.11
N LYS A 5 8.88 -24.61 -16.26
CA LYS A 5 9.44 -25.07 -17.56
C LYS A 5 8.80 -26.37 -18.03
N LYS A 6 8.51 -27.28 -17.09
CA LYS A 6 7.76 -28.50 -17.38
C LYS A 6 6.29 -28.19 -17.66
N ALA A 7 5.61 -27.28 -16.96
CA ALA A 7 4.24 -26.87 -17.22
C ALA A 7 4.10 -26.20 -18.61
N ILE A 8 5.04 -25.38 -19.04
CA ILE A 8 5.08 -24.79 -20.39
C ILE A 8 5.42 -25.85 -21.45
N LYS A 9 6.37 -26.74 -21.16
CA LYS A 9 6.64 -27.90 -22.02
C LYS A 9 5.44 -28.81 -22.17
N ILE A 10 4.59 -28.84 -21.20
CA ILE A 10 3.40 -29.68 -21.06
C ILE A 10 2.17 -29.00 -21.61
N PHE A 11 1.95 -27.72 -21.40
CA PHE A 11 0.97 -26.97 -22.16
C PHE A 11 1.31 -27.05 -23.66
N ARG A 12 2.62 -26.99 -24.02
CA ARG A 12 3.10 -27.40 -25.35
C ARG A 12 2.75 -28.86 -25.66
N GLY A 13 2.96 -29.80 -24.73
CA GLY A 13 2.64 -31.21 -24.89
C GLY A 13 1.14 -31.45 -25.05
N ILE A 14 0.27 -30.79 -24.28
CA ILE A 14 -1.19 -30.88 -24.39
C ILE A 14 -1.67 -30.26 -25.72
N ILE A 15 -1.14 -29.13 -26.13
CA ILE A 15 -1.41 -28.54 -27.45
C ILE A 15 -0.89 -29.44 -28.55
N VAL A 16 0.31 -30.01 -28.43
CA VAL A 16 0.89 -30.96 -29.40
C VAL A 16 0.11 -32.27 -29.41
N VAL A 17 -0.28 -32.81 -28.26
CA VAL A 17 -1.11 -34.00 -28.16
C VAL A 17 -2.51 -33.73 -28.68
N THR A 18 -3.14 -32.61 -28.36
CA THR A 18 -4.44 -32.21 -28.92
C THR A 18 -4.33 -31.95 -30.46
N ALA A 19 -3.28 -31.29 -30.93
CA ALA A 19 -3.02 -31.07 -32.34
C ALA A 19 -2.61 -32.36 -33.05
N SER A 20 -1.85 -33.26 -32.42
CA SER A 20 -1.51 -34.57 -32.99
C SER A 20 -2.69 -35.52 -32.99
N VAL A 21 -3.56 -35.48 -31.99
CA VAL A 21 -4.84 -36.18 -31.97
C VAL A 21 -5.77 -35.64 -33.05
N LEU A 22 -5.83 -34.32 -33.22
CA LEU A 22 -6.58 -33.69 -34.33
C LEU A 22 -6.02 -34.04 -35.69
N PHE A 23 -4.70 -34.13 -35.84
CA PHE A 23 -4.01 -34.47 -37.09
C PHE A 23 -4.11 -35.99 -37.42
N ALA A 24 -3.95 -36.86 -36.45
CA ALA A 24 -4.16 -38.31 -36.61
C ALA A 24 -5.64 -38.62 -36.90
N CYS A 25 -6.57 -37.97 -36.26
CA CYS A 25 -8.00 -38.06 -36.57
C CYS A 25 -8.30 -37.62 -38.01
N TRP A 26 -7.61 -36.59 -38.54
CA TRP A 26 -7.84 -36.09 -39.91
C TRP A 26 -7.46 -37.12 -41.00
N ILE A 27 -6.34 -37.85 -40.81
CA ILE A 27 -5.89 -38.85 -41.80
C ILE A 27 -6.80 -40.08 -41.83
N LEU A 28 -7.38 -40.46 -40.70
CA LEU A 28 -8.19 -41.66 -40.53
C LEU A 28 -9.68 -41.44 -40.80
N LEU A 29 -10.12 -40.19 -40.92
CA LEU A 29 -11.53 -39.78 -41.02
C LEU A 29 -12.15 -39.82 -42.43
N GLN A 30 -11.49 -40.45 -43.40
CA GLN A 30 -12.09 -40.61 -44.73
C GLN A 30 -13.12 -41.75 -44.84
N THR A 31 -13.27 -42.59 -43.76
CA THR A 31 -14.29 -43.66 -43.75
C THR A 31 -14.99 -43.79 -42.38
N PRO A 32 -16.34 -43.94 -42.31
CA PRO A 32 -17.11 -43.99 -41.09
C PRO A 32 -16.76 -45.12 -40.11
N ALA A 33 -16.33 -46.26 -40.64
CA ALA A 33 -15.94 -47.43 -39.82
C ALA A 33 -14.58 -47.22 -39.14
N VAL A 34 -13.69 -46.45 -39.74
CA VAL A 34 -12.36 -46.14 -39.20
C VAL A 34 -12.43 -45.06 -38.09
N GLN A 35 -13.45 -44.20 -38.13
CA GLN A 35 -13.63 -43.13 -37.14
C GLN A 35 -13.77 -43.67 -35.71
N THR A 36 -14.60 -44.67 -35.49
CA THR A 36 -14.83 -45.24 -34.16
C THR A 36 -13.67 -46.12 -33.69
N PHE A 37 -13.02 -46.84 -34.60
CA PHE A 37 -11.88 -47.69 -34.33
C PHE A 37 -10.61 -46.87 -34.05
N ALA A 38 -10.37 -45.83 -34.84
CA ALA A 38 -9.22 -44.95 -34.66
C ALA A 38 -9.29 -44.12 -33.38
N ALA A 39 -10.49 -43.68 -32.97
CA ALA A 39 -10.67 -43.00 -31.70
C ALA A 39 -10.28 -43.90 -30.50
N ARG A 40 -10.68 -45.19 -30.53
CA ARG A 40 -10.27 -46.16 -29.51
C ARG A 40 -8.76 -46.43 -29.51
N LYS A 41 -8.17 -46.63 -30.70
CA LYS A 41 -6.73 -46.87 -30.86
C LYS A 41 -5.87 -45.66 -30.52
N ALA A 42 -6.31 -44.46 -30.84
CA ALA A 42 -5.61 -43.23 -30.44
C ALA A 42 -5.61 -43.02 -28.91
N VAL A 43 -6.68 -43.42 -28.24
CA VAL A 43 -6.77 -43.37 -26.78
C VAL A 43 -5.95 -44.48 -26.14
N GLU A 44 -5.92 -45.69 -26.68
CA GLU A 44 -5.02 -46.77 -26.26
C GLU A 44 -3.55 -46.35 -26.44
N ALA A 45 -3.16 -45.81 -27.59
CA ALA A 45 -1.82 -45.30 -27.85
C ALA A 45 -1.40 -44.10 -26.98
N LEU A 46 -2.32 -43.20 -26.65
CA LEU A 46 -2.11 -42.14 -25.69
C LEU A 46 -1.94 -42.70 -24.27
N GLY A 47 -2.71 -43.71 -23.89
CA GLY A 47 -2.59 -44.42 -22.60
C GLY A 47 -1.25 -45.16 -22.48
N ASP A 48 -0.74 -45.71 -23.58
CA ASP A 48 0.57 -46.37 -23.64
C ASP A 48 1.76 -45.39 -23.55
N ALA A 49 1.57 -44.17 -24.05
CA ALA A 49 2.61 -43.10 -23.99
C ALA A 49 2.60 -42.34 -22.65
N LEU A 50 1.55 -42.47 -21.85
CA LEU A 50 1.37 -41.77 -20.58
C LEU A 50 1.43 -42.75 -19.41
N ASN A 51 1.99 -42.30 -18.28
CA ASN A 51 1.82 -42.96 -17.01
C ASN A 51 0.48 -42.60 -16.37
N GLY A 52 -0.59 -42.77 -17.13
CA GLY A 52 -1.95 -42.36 -16.81
C GLY A 52 -2.93 -42.89 -17.86
N ARG A 53 -4.16 -42.45 -17.78
CA ARG A 53 -5.19 -42.80 -18.77
C ARG A 53 -6.03 -41.60 -19.14
N VAL A 54 -6.52 -41.61 -20.39
CA VAL A 54 -7.45 -40.63 -20.92
C VAL A 54 -8.80 -41.31 -21.14
N GLU A 55 -9.84 -40.75 -20.58
CA GLU A 55 -11.22 -41.20 -20.75
C GLU A 55 -12.06 -40.11 -21.42
N PHE A 56 -13.06 -40.52 -22.19
CA PHE A 56 -14.07 -39.62 -22.78
C PHE A 56 -15.35 -40.37 -23.09
N SER A 57 -16.50 -39.68 -23.01
CA SER A 57 -17.80 -40.32 -23.28
C SER A 57 -18.14 -40.31 -24.75
N LYS A 58 -17.96 -39.21 -25.45
CA LYS A 58 -18.32 -39.04 -26.88
C LYS A 58 -17.32 -38.15 -27.59
N ILE A 59 -16.96 -38.58 -28.81
CA ILE A 59 -16.25 -37.77 -29.81
C ILE A 59 -17.16 -37.56 -30.98
N HIS A 60 -17.41 -36.29 -31.32
CA HIS A 60 -18.15 -35.90 -32.52
C HIS A 60 -17.23 -35.07 -33.39
N LEU A 61 -16.93 -35.60 -34.55
CA LEU A 61 -16.13 -34.89 -35.55
C LEU A 61 -17.04 -34.53 -36.75
N LYS A 62 -17.17 -33.22 -37.02
CA LYS A 62 -17.70 -32.75 -38.28
C LYS A 62 -16.55 -32.69 -39.27
N PRO A 63 -16.62 -33.39 -40.43
CA PRO A 63 -15.54 -33.42 -41.40
C PRO A 63 -15.01 -32.01 -41.70
N PHE A 64 -13.69 -31.82 -41.55
CA PHE A 64 -12.92 -30.63 -41.90
C PHE A 64 -13.22 -29.31 -41.17
N SER A 65 -14.10 -29.31 -40.17
CA SER A 65 -14.56 -28.04 -39.60
C SER A 65 -14.72 -27.98 -38.07
N ALA A 66 -15.06 -29.07 -37.42
CA ALA A 66 -15.31 -29.02 -35.97
C ALA A 66 -15.06 -30.36 -35.25
N LEU A 67 -14.59 -30.26 -34.02
CA LEU A 67 -14.45 -31.38 -33.08
C LEU A 67 -15.18 -31.03 -31.79
N VAL A 68 -15.99 -31.99 -31.32
CA VAL A 68 -16.67 -31.92 -30.03
C VAL A 68 -16.22 -33.12 -29.19
N LEU A 69 -15.66 -32.84 -28.05
CA LEU A 69 -15.28 -33.84 -27.05
C LEU A 69 -16.13 -33.63 -25.79
N ASN A 70 -16.76 -34.71 -25.30
CA ASN A 70 -17.54 -34.66 -24.09
C ASN A 70 -16.93 -35.54 -23.02
N ASP A 71 -16.99 -35.03 -21.78
CA ASP A 71 -16.56 -35.68 -20.55
C ASP A 71 -15.11 -36.22 -20.65
N VAL A 72 -14.21 -35.37 -21.11
CA VAL A 72 -12.78 -35.70 -21.18
C VAL A 72 -12.17 -35.68 -19.81
N VAL A 73 -11.46 -36.74 -19.42
CA VAL A 73 -10.76 -36.87 -18.15
C VAL A 73 -9.35 -37.42 -18.39
N LEU A 74 -8.36 -36.77 -17.82
CA LEU A 74 -6.96 -37.22 -17.77
C LEU A 74 -6.62 -37.62 -16.34
N ILE A 75 -6.28 -38.88 -16.14
CA ILE A 75 -6.07 -39.48 -14.81
C ILE A 75 -4.58 -39.81 -14.65
N ASP A 76 -4.01 -39.46 -13.50
CA ASP A 76 -2.66 -39.86 -13.05
C ASP A 76 -2.74 -41.17 -12.26
N ASN A 77 -1.97 -42.18 -12.66
CA ASN A 77 -1.89 -43.47 -11.96
C ASN A 77 -1.13 -43.37 -10.61
N ALA A 78 -0.33 -42.32 -10.40
CA ALA A 78 0.42 -42.06 -9.18
C ALA A 78 0.11 -40.71 -8.54
N PRO A 79 -1.16 -40.46 -8.13
CA PRO A 79 -1.65 -39.16 -7.72
C PRO A 79 -0.97 -38.62 -6.46
N VAL A 80 -1.01 -37.31 -6.32
CA VAL A 80 -0.66 -36.57 -5.11
C VAL A 80 -1.88 -36.50 -4.20
N THR A 81 -1.67 -36.59 -2.90
CA THR A 81 -2.73 -36.31 -1.90
C THR A 81 -2.57 -34.86 -1.45
N ASP A 82 -3.65 -34.07 -1.44
CA ASP A 82 -3.60 -32.68 -1.01
C ASP A 82 -3.48 -32.51 0.52
N TRP A 83 -3.48 -31.26 1.01
CA TRP A 83 -3.36 -30.95 2.44
C TRP A 83 -4.56 -31.40 3.28
N ASN A 84 -5.72 -31.63 2.64
CA ASN A 84 -6.95 -32.10 3.29
C ASN A 84 -7.13 -33.62 3.22
N GLY A 85 -6.14 -34.34 2.64
CA GLY A 85 -6.24 -35.79 2.46
C GLY A 85 -6.97 -36.23 1.18
N GLU A 86 -7.36 -35.29 0.30
CA GLU A 86 -7.99 -35.58 -0.99
C GLU A 86 -6.95 -36.14 -1.96
N ARG A 87 -7.24 -37.27 -2.56
CA ARG A 87 -6.43 -37.87 -3.61
C ARG A 87 -6.69 -37.19 -4.94
N LEU A 88 -5.66 -36.54 -5.51
CA LEU A 88 -5.74 -35.76 -6.75
C LEU A 88 -5.37 -36.61 -7.97
N ASP A 89 -6.20 -37.61 -8.27
CA ASP A 89 -6.00 -38.51 -9.41
C ASP A 89 -6.38 -37.86 -10.76
N THR A 90 -7.37 -36.98 -10.77
CA THR A 90 -7.78 -36.24 -11.96
C THR A 90 -6.88 -35.05 -12.19
N VAL A 91 -6.02 -35.13 -13.24
CA VAL A 91 -5.10 -34.05 -13.63
C VAL A 91 -5.81 -32.99 -14.45
N ALA A 92 -6.67 -33.42 -15.37
CA ALA A 92 -7.49 -32.51 -16.18
C ALA A 92 -8.86 -33.13 -16.45
N LYS A 93 -9.89 -32.32 -16.45
CA LYS A 93 -11.21 -32.72 -16.94
C LYS A 93 -11.92 -31.57 -17.62
N ALA A 94 -12.81 -31.88 -18.57
CA ALA A 94 -13.73 -30.94 -19.15
C ALA A 94 -15.00 -31.66 -19.58
N ARG A 95 -16.17 -31.12 -19.18
CA ARG A 95 -17.46 -31.65 -19.59
C ARG A 95 -17.66 -31.51 -21.10
N SER A 96 -17.21 -30.39 -21.68
CA SER A 96 -17.34 -30.16 -23.09
C SER A 96 -16.19 -29.32 -23.62
N ILE A 97 -15.54 -29.81 -24.66
CA ILE A 97 -14.58 -29.06 -25.49
C ILE A 97 -15.14 -29.02 -26.90
N VAL A 98 -15.40 -27.82 -27.39
CA VAL A 98 -15.87 -27.58 -28.76
C VAL A 98 -14.86 -26.71 -29.46
N THR A 99 -14.33 -27.23 -30.59
CA THR A 99 -13.42 -26.44 -31.42
C THR A 99 -13.86 -26.46 -32.87
N THR A 100 -13.74 -25.31 -33.54
CA THR A 100 -13.87 -25.18 -35.00
C THR A 100 -12.54 -24.67 -35.51
N PHE A 101 -12.04 -25.27 -36.58
CA PHE A 101 -10.70 -24.99 -37.11
C PHE A 101 -10.67 -24.93 -38.62
N SER A 102 -9.56 -24.41 -39.16
CA SER A 102 -9.24 -24.40 -40.60
C SER A 102 -7.89 -25.05 -40.83
N LEU A 103 -7.84 -26.02 -41.68
CA LEU A 103 -6.61 -26.73 -42.04
C LEU A 103 -5.81 -26.06 -43.19
N LYS A 104 -6.35 -24.98 -43.77
CA LYS A 104 -5.68 -24.29 -44.89
C LYS A 104 -4.28 -23.77 -44.54
N GLY A 105 -4.11 -23.19 -43.34
CA GLY A 105 -2.83 -22.67 -42.84
C GLY A 105 -1.82 -23.77 -42.55
N LEU A 106 -2.26 -24.92 -42.04
CA LEU A 106 -1.38 -26.03 -41.71
C LEU A 106 -0.58 -26.54 -42.90
N ARG A 107 -1.18 -26.49 -44.09
CA ARG A 107 -0.54 -26.88 -45.36
C ARG A 107 0.41 -25.81 -45.90
N ASN A 108 0.14 -24.54 -45.66
CA ASN A 108 0.87 -23.44 -46.28
C ASN A 108 2.06 -22.94 -45.43
N ASP A 109 1.88 -22.81 -44.14
CA ASP A 109 2.85 -22.16 -43.21
C ASP A 109 3.02 -22.89 -41.87
N GLY A 110 2.43 -24.08 -41.71
CA GLY A 110 2.47 -24.85 -40.48
C GLY A 110 1.61 -24.28 -39.34
N THR A 111 0.72 -23.33 -39.61
CA THR A 111 -0.14 -22.70 -38.61
C THR A 111 -1.47 -23.44 -38.47
N LEU A 112 -1.80 -23.88 -37.26
CA LEU A 112 -3.14 -24.36 -36.92
C LEU A 112 -4.04 -23.18 -36.56
N HIS A 113 -5.01 -22.92 -37.43
CA HIS A 113 -5.96 -21.82 -37.21
C HIS A 113 -7.26 -22.34 -36.60
N ILE A 114 -7.56 -21.91 -35.36
CA ILE A 114 -8.77 -22.23 -34.62
C ILE A 114 -9.72 -21.03 -34.71
N LYS A 115 -10.87 -21.20 -35.33
CA LYS A 115 -11.89 -20.15 -35.41
C LYS A 115 -12.59 -19.95 -34.10
N ARG A 116 -12.85 -21.03 -33.36
CA ARG A 116 -13.49 -20.99 -32.04
C ARG A 116 -13.02 -22.18 -31.20
N LEU A 117 -12.67 -21.90 -29.95
CA LEU A 117 -12.47 -22.89 -28.90
C LEU A 117 -13.40 -22.55 -27.73
N SER A 118 -14.18 -23.52 -27.29
CA SER A 118 -15.02 -23.39 -26.08
C SER A 118 -14.72 -24.56 -25.16
N VAL A 119 -14.41 -24.27 -23.89
CA VAL A 119 -14.22 -25.26 -22.83
C VAL A 119 -15.21 -24.94 -21.72
N ASN A 120 -16.01 -25.92 -21.33
CA ASN A 120 -17.01 -25.73 -20.29
C ASN A 120 -16.84 -26.76 -19.17
N ASP A 121 -17.06 -26.30 -17.92
CA ASP A 121 -17.05 -27.11 -16.71
C ASP A 121 -15.79 -27.97 -16.62
N GLY A 122 -14.65 -27.31 -16.63
CA GLY A 122 -13.34 -27.92 -16.64
C GLY A 122 -12.58 -27.81 -15.31
N MET A 123 -11.53 -28.62 -15.20
CA MET A 123 -10.58 -28.54 -14.10
C MET A 123 -9.19 -28.90 -14.61
N PHE A 124 -8.17 -28.25 -14.06
CA PHE A 124 -6.78 -28.61 -14.27
C PHE A 124 -6.01 -28.53 -12.95
N VAL A 125 -5.26 -29.60 -12.60
CA VAL A 125 -4.55 -29.74 -11.35
C VAL A 125 -3.05 -29.86 -11.62
N LEU A 126 -2.28 -28.91 -11.11
CA LEU A 126 -0.84 -29.01 -10.96
C LEU A 126 -0.52 -29.37 -9.51
N ALA A 127 -0.01 -30.57 -9.28
CA ALA A 127 0.32 -31.03 -7.95
C ALA A 127 1.78 -31.47 -7.88
N LYS A 128 2.46 -31.17 -6.78
CA LYS A 128 3.84 -31.55 -6.49
C LYS A 128 3.95 -32.10 -5.08
N ASP A 129 4.66 -33.23 -4.95
CA ASP A 129 5.12 -33.80 -3.69
C ASP A 129 6.64 -34.11 -3.74
N GLU A 130 7.14 -34.82 -2.75
CA GLU A 130 8.57 -35.21 -2.68
C GLU A 130 9.03 -36.05 -3.90
N ARG A 131 8.10 -36.76 -4.56
CA ARG A 131 8.36 -37.55 -5.78
C ARG A 131 8.42 -36.68 -7.03
N GLY A 132 8.14 -35.38 -6.94
CA GLY A 132 8.12 -34.43 -8.06
C GLY A 132 6.71 -34.01 -8.48
N GLY A 133 6.59 -33.35 -9.64
CA GLY A 133 5.30 -32.86 -10.16
C GLY A 133 4.50 -33.95 -10.89
N ASN A 134 3.16 -33.98 -10.66
CA ASN A 134 2.24 -34.92 -11.30
C ASN A 134 2.40 -34.97 -12.84
N ILE A 135 2.48 -33.81 -13.46
CA ILE A 135 2.62 -33.70 -14.91
C ILE A 135 3.94 -34.30 -15.40
N GLY A 136 5.05 -34.05 -14.66
CA GLY A 136 6.35 -34.66 -15.03
C GLY A 136 6.33 -36.17 -14.98
N ARG A 137 5.62 -36.74 -14.02
CA ARG A 137 5.46 -38.20 -13.89
C ARG A 137 4.56 -38.77 -14.97
N LEU A 138 3.49 -38.06 -15.31
CA LEU A 138 2.52 -38.46 -16.34
C LEU A 138 3.18 -38.67 -17.72
N PHE A 139 4.16 -37.81 -18.08
CA PHE A 139 4.81 -37.81 -19.39
C PHE A 139 6.23 -38.47 -19.40
N ASN A 140 6.70 -39.07 -18.33
CA ASN A 140 8.05 -39.61 -18.23
C ASN A 140 8.16 -41.13 -18.50
N LYS A 141 7.22 -41.73 -19.23
CA LYS A 141 7.21 -43.19 -19.45
C LYS A 141 8.21 -43.68 -20.51
N SER A 142 8.78 -42.81 -21.34
CA SER A 142 9.75 -43.20 -22.37
C SER A 142 11.17 -42.80 -21.98
N GLU A 143 12.01 -43.79 -21.69
CA GLU A 143 13.47 -43.62 -21.50
C GLU A 143 14.24 -43.40 -22.82
N GLU A 144 13.63 -43.53 -23.98
CA GLU A 144 14.27 -43.25 -25.26
C GLU A 144 14.13 -41.77 -25.64
N LYS A 145 15.19 -40.99 -25.41
CA LYS A 145 15.41 -39.70 -26.03
C LYS A 145 15.60 -39.88 -27.56
N LYS A 146 14.54 -39.95 -28.32
CA LYS A 146 14.64 -39.59 -29.75
C LYS A 146 14.73 -38.06 -29.77
N GLU A 147 15.86 -37.54 -30.25
CA GLU A 147 15.99 -36.13 -30.65
C GLU A 147 15.01 -35.87 -31.82
N SER A 148 13.77 -35.60 -31.49
CA SER A 148 12.85 -35.08 -32.47
C SER A 148 13.08 -33.56 -32.55
N ALA A 149 13.37 -33.07 -33.74
CA ALA A 149 13.42 -31.62 -34.01
C ALA A 149 12.22 -30.94 -33.37
N PRO A 150 12.39 -29.77 -32.71
CA PRO A 150 11.29 -29.08 -32.08
C PRO A 150 10.24 -28.73 -33.13
N LEU A 151 9.08 -29.36 -33.07
CA LEU A 151 7.93 -28.98 -33.88
C LEU A 151 7.57 -27.51 -33.54
N THR A 152 7.88 -26.62 -34.47
CA THR A 152 7.52 -25.20 -34.37
C THR A 152 6.04 -25.06 -34.77
N ILE A 153 5.14 -25.38 -33.81
CA ILE A 153 3.71 -25.22 -34.01
C ILE A 153 3.35 -23.76 -33.76
N ARG A 154 2.80 -23.10 -34.77
CA ARG A 154 2.09 -21.84 -34.65
C ARG A 154 0.61 -22.13 -34.42
N LEU A 155 0.06 -21.48 -33.42
CA LEU A 155 -1.36 -21.61 -33.07
C LEU A 155 -2.01 -20.23 -33.09
N ASP A 156 -3.04 -20.08 -33.90
CA ASP A 156 -3.90 -18.90 -33.90
C ASP A 156 -5.32 -19.29 -33.53
N ALA A 157 -5.97 -18.53 -32.66
CA ALA A 157 -7.37 -18.72 -32.31
C ALA A 157 -8.14 -17.40 -32.33
N ASP A 158 -9.17 -17.28 -33.17
CA ASP A 158 -9.98 -16.06 -33.29
C ASP A 158 -10.75 -15.80 -31.99
N ARG A 159 -11.34 -16.84 -31.41
CA ARG A 159 -12.16 -16.76 -30.21
C ARG A 159 -11.93 -17.96 -29.29
N VAL A 160 -11.57 -17.69 -28.06
CA VAL A 160 -11.48 -18.68 -27.00
C VAL A 160 -12.46 -18.30 -25.90
N ARG A 161 -13.29 -19.24 -25.47
CA ARG A 161 -14.18 -19.08 -24.33
C ARG A 161 -14.04 -20.25 -23.37
N VAL A 162 -13.82 -19.92 -22.11
CA VAL A 162 -13.74 -20.91 -21.03
C VAL A 162 -14.73 -20.52 -19.96
N LYS A 163 -15.60 -21.48 -19.59
CA LYS A 163 -16.61 -21.28 -18.54
C LYS A 163 -16.45 -22.29 -17.43
N ASN A 164 -16.59 -21.84 -16.19
CA ASN A 164 -16.56 -22.66 -14.99
C ASN A 164 -15.32 -23.58 -14.97
N PHE A 165 -14.15 -22.99 -15.10
CA PHE A 165 -12.90 -23.74 -15.15
C PHE A 165 -12.11 -23.55 -13.87
N ARG A 166 -11.88 -24.65 -13.12
CA ARG A 166 -11.11 -24.66 -11.88
C ARG A 166 -9.65 -25.00 -12.15
N PHE A 167 -8.77 -24.15 -11.72
CA PHE A 167 -7.31 -24.38 -11.69
C PHE A 167 -6.85 -24.59 -10.27
N ARG A 168 -6.19 -25.72 -9.99
CA ARG A 168 -5.59 -26.01 -8.68
C ARG A 168 -4.07 -26.14 -8.83
N LEU A 169 -3.34 -25.44 -7.99
CA LEU A 169 -1.92 -25.63 -7.75
C LEU A 169 -1.74 -26.15 -6.32
N VAL A 170 -1.15 -27.34 -6.16
CA VAL A 170 -0.94 -27.94 -4.84
C VAL A 170 0.54 -28.29 -4.69
N ASN A 171 1.20 -27.68 -3.71
CA ASN A 171 2.60 -27.94 -3.40
C ASN A 171 2.73 -28.53 -1.99
N LYS A 172 3.02 -29.84 -1.92
CA LYS A 172 3.23 -30.60 -0.68
C LYS A 172 4.70 -30.80 -0.32
N THR A 173 5.64 -30.11 -0.99
CA THR A 173 7.04 -30.14 -0.55
C THR A 173 7.21 -29.23 0.67
N GLY A 174 7.68 -29.81 1.78
CA GLY A 174 7.87 -29.11 3.05
C GLY A 174 6.67 -29.19 4.00
N THR A 175 6.78 -28.55 5.14
CA THR A 175 5.84 -28.64 6.28
C THR A 175 4.92 -27.41 6.42
N SER A 176 4.89 -26.54 5.44
CA SER A 176 4.12 -25.30 5.55
C SER A 176 2.61 -25.57 5.39
N PRO A 177 1.78 -25.33 6.39
CA PRO A 177 0.33 -25.45 6.27
C PRO A 177 -0.24 -24.44 5.27
N LEU A 178 -1.49 -24.65 4.84
CA LEU A 178 -2.22 -23.69 4.04
C LEU A 178 -2.34 -22.35 4.78
N LYS A 179 -2.23 -21.23 4.07
CA LYS A 179 -2.47 -19.91 4.66
C LYS A 179 -3.93 -19.75 5.04
N GLU A 180 -4.17 -19.20 6.23
CA GLU A 180 -5.52 -18.90 6.72
C GLU A 180 -6.12 -17.67 6.03
N TYR A 181 -5.29 -16.68 5.66
CA TYR A 181 -5.72 -15.43 5.03
C TYR A 181 -4.77 -15.02 3.89
N GLY A 182 -5.37 -14.41 2.86
CA GLY A 182 -4.68 -13.97 1.66
C GLY A 182 -4.39 -15.10 0.68
N ILE A 183 -3.89 -14.73 -0.48
CA ILE A 183 -3.60 -15.67 -1.56
C ILE A 183 -2.40 -16.54 -1.19
N ASP A 184 -2.58 -17.85 -1.23
CA ASP A 184 -1.51 -18.81 -1.08
C ASP A 184 -0.92 -19.20 -2.45
N TRP A 185 0.12 -18.48 -2.85
CA TRP A 185 0.78 -18.66 -4.14
C TRP A 185 1.40 -20.07 -4.36
N LYS A 186 1.55 -20.85 -3.29
CA LYS A 186 2.01 -22.25 -3.37
C LYS A 186 0.86 -23.23 -3.53
N ASN A 187 -0.34 -22.84 -3.13
CA ASN A 187 -1.53 -23.68 -3.11
C ASN A 187 -2.73 -22.90 -3.63
N LEU A 188 -2.73 -22.52 -4.91
CA LEU A 188 -3.82 -21.78 -5.55
C LEU A 188 -5.02 -22.67 -5.86
N ASP A 189 -6.21 -22.13 -5.70
CA ASP A 189 -7.47 -22.77 -6.13
C ASP A 189 -8.38 -21.71 -6.73
N VAL A 190 -8.26 -21.52 -8.03
CA VAL A 190 -8.92 -20.46 -8.80
C VAL A 190 -10.00 -21.05 -9.68
N THR A 191 -11.20 -20.50 -9.62
CA THR A 191 -12.29 -20.80 -10.54
C THR A 191 -12.51 -19.62 -11.49
N ALA A 192 -12.21 -19.80 -12.77
CA ALA A 192 -12.59 -18.87 -13.83
C ALA A 192 -14.05 -19.13 -14.21
N HIS A 193 -14.93 -18.20 -13.88
CA HIS A 193 -16.37 -18.31 -14.17
C HIS A 193 -16.66 -18.06 -15.66
N ASP A 194 -16.05 -17.02 -16.24
CA ASP A 194 -16.10 -16.73 -17.67
C ASP A 194 -14.80 -16.07 -18.11
N LEU A 195 -14.09 -16.71 -19.03
CA LEU A 195 -12.90 -16.17 -19.68
C LEU A 195 -13.17 -16.10 -21.18
N GLN A 196 -13.03 -14.92 -21.76
CA GLN A 196 -13.18 -14.66 -23.19
C GLN A 196 -11.91 -14.02 -23.73
N VAL A 197 -11.26 -14.69 -24.66
CA VAL A 197 -10.06 -14.20 -25.35
C VAL A 197 -10.31 -14.14 -26.86
N GLN A 198 -9.88 -13.07 -27.48
CA GLN A 198 -9.90 -12.90 -28.95
C GLN A 198 -8.48 -12.76 -29.48
N ASN A 199 -8.31 -13.21 -30.73
CA ASN A 199 -7.04 -13.12 -31.47
C ASN A 199 -5.87 -13.67 -30.65
N LEU A 200 -6.09 -14.85 -30.07
CA LEU A 200 -5.03 -15.57 -29.35
C LEU A 200 -4.04 -16.12 -30.36
N SER A 201 -2.78 -15.81 -30.22
CA SER A 201 -1.69 -16.35 -31.05
C SER A 201 -0.57 -16.90 -30.16
N TYR A 202 0.05 -17.97 -30.63
CA TYR A 202 1.23 -18.55 -30.00
C TYR A 202 2.28 -18.85 -31.06
N SER A 203 3.43 -18.23 -30.95
CA SER A 203 4.62 -18.50 -31.76
C SER A 203 5.89 -18.25 -30.97
N ASP A 204 6.92 -19.08 -31.20
CA ASP A 204 8.27 -18.89 -30.66
C ASP A 204 8.34 -18.62 -29.14
N GLY A 205 7.43 -19.26 -28.38
CA GLY A 205 7.35 -19.10 -26.92
C GLY A 205 6.66 -17.80 -26.47
N ARG A 206 6.05 -17.05 -27.40
CA ARG A 206 5.29 -15.84 -27.11
C ARG A 206 3.80 -16.10 -27.33
N THR A 207 3.00 -15.74 -26.33
CA THR A 207 1.53 -15.78 -26.40
C THR A 207 1.01 -14.35 -26.43
N ALA A 208 0.12 -14.05 -27.37
CA ALA A 208 -0.55 -12.76 -27.42
C ALA A 208 -2.06 -12.95 -27.62
N GLY A 209 -2.87 -12.04 -27.08
CA GLY A 209 -4.32 -12.10 -27.24
C GLY A 209 -5.01 -10.91 -26.56
N THR A 210 -6.29 -10.76 -26.83
CA THR A 210 -7.12 -9.74 -26.18
C THR A 210 -8.10 -10.42 -25.23
N VAL A 211 -7.88 -10.29 -23.94
CA VAL A 211 -8.84 -10.67 -22.90
C VAL A 211 -9.99 -9.68 -22.97
N LYS A 212 -11.17 -10.14 -23.33
CA LYS A 212 -12.39 -9.33 -23.38
C LYS A 212 -13.13 -9.33 -22.06
N ASN A 213 -13.06 -10.45 -21.36
CA ASN A 213 -13.58 -10.62 -20.03
C ASN A 213 -12.85 -11.76 -19.31
N LEU A 214 -12.53 -11.57 -18.06
CA LEU A 214 -12.20 -12.62 -17.10
C LEU A 214 -12.94 -12.31 -15.81
N SER A 215 -13.81 -13.21 -15.39
CA SER A 215 -14.33 -13.24 -14.02
C SER A 215 -13.83 -14.50 -13.33
N ALA A 216 -13.35 -14.37 -12.09
CA ALA A 216 -12.71 -15.46 -11.37
C ALA A 216 -12.80 -15.27 -9.87
N SER A 217 -12.82 -16.37 -9.12
CA SER A 217 -12.70 -16.38 -7.67
C SER A 217 -11.57 -17.29 -7.21
N GLU A 218 -10.92 -16.92 -6.13
CA GLU A 218 -9.85 -17.69 -5.49
C GLU A 218 -10.28 -18.13 -4.08
N ARG A 219 -9.81 -19.28 -3.63
CA ARG A 219 -10.17 -19.91 -2.35
C ARG A 219 -10.05 -18.99 -1.14
N SER A 220 -9.12 -18.02 -1.15
CA SER A 220 -8.98 -17.01 -0.09
C SER A 220 -10.19 -16.08 0.04
N GLY A 221 -11.11 -16.09 -0.94
CA GLY A 221 -12.24 -15.18 -1.05
C GLY A 221 -11.95 -13.93 -1.90
N TYR A 222 -10.78 -13.84 -2.54
CA TYR A 222 -10.53 -12.80 -3.54
C TYR A 222 -11.31 -13.10 -4.82
N GLU A 223 -11.99 -12.09 -5.34
CA GLU A 223 -12.89 -12.22 -6.50
C GLU A 223 -12.64 -11.10 -7.50
N ILE A 224 -12.32 -11.49 -8.74
CA ILE A 224 -12.29 -10.60 -9.90
C ILE A 224 -13.67 -10.67 -10.56
N LEU A 225 -14.39 -9.56 -10.55
CA LEU A 225 -15.71 -9.45 -11.19
C LEU A 225 -15.57 -9.30 -12.70
N ALA A 226 -14.59 -8.50 -13.13
CA ALA A 226 -14.25 -8.33 -14.54
C ALA A 226 -12.78 -7.92 -14.71
N MET A 227 -12.12 -8.51 -15.68
CA MET A 227 -10.79 -8.05 -16.13
C MET A 227 -10.74 -8.08 -17.66
N SER A 228 -10.16 -7.04 -18.23
CA SER A 228 -9.93 -6.96 -19.67
C SER A 228 -8.59 -6.32 -20.01
N GLY A 229 -8.07 -6.56 -21.23
CA GLY A 229 -6.82 -5.97 -21.69
C GLY A 229 -6.21 -6.72 -22.87
N LYS A 230 -5.34 -6.06 -23.62
CA LYS A 230 -4.53 -6.69 -24.67
C LYS A 230 -3.24 -7.22 -24.06
N THR A 231 -3.12 -8.54 -23.97
CA THR A 231 -2.05 -9.22 -23.24
C THR A 231 -1.02 -9.81 -24.19
N THR A 232 0.25 -9.69 -23.84
CA THR A 232 1.36 -10.39 -24.46
C THR A 232 2.24 -10.99 -23.37
N VAL A 233 2.48 -12.30 -23.42
CA VAL A 233 3.32 -13.05 -22.47
C VAL A 233 4.50 -13.63 -23.24
N GLY A 234 5.70 -13.24 -22.88
CA GLY A 234 6.97 -13.72 -23.44
C GLY A 234 7.78 -14.51 -22.43
N LYS A 235 9.04 -14.76 -22.76
CA LYS A 235 9.99 -15.51 -21.90
C LYS A 235 10.47 -14.68 -20.72
N ASP A 236 10.62 -13.38 -20.93
CA ASP A 236 11.27 -12.38 -20.06
C ASP A 236 10.39 -11.16 -19.80
N ARG A 237 9.26 -11.03 -20.48
CA ARG A 237 8.36 -9.89 -20.36
C ARG A 237 6.90 -10.30 -20.56
N THR A 238 6.05 -9.76 -19.69
CA THR A 238 4.60 -9.73 -19.86
C THR A 238 4.14 -8.28 -19.99
N SER A 239 3.26 -7.98 -20.94
CA SER A 239 2.63 -6.66 -21.05
C SER A 239 1.13 -6.79 -21.23
N ILE A 240 0.39 -5.87 -20.62
CA ILE A 240 -1.06 -5.74 -20.74
C ILE A 240 -1.37 -4.28 -21.04
N ARG A 241 -1.96 -4.01 -22.20
CA ARG A 241 -2.40 -2.67 -22.58
C ARG A 241 -3.89 -2.52 -22.39
N ASN A 242 -4.31 -1.31 -22.01
CA ASN A 242 -5.69 -0.99 -21.67
C ASN A 242 -6.25 -1.99 -20.64
N LEU A 243 -5.46 -2.23 -19.59
CA LEU A 243 -5.85 -3.09 -18.48
C LEU A 243 -6.96 -2.41 -17.69
N HIS A 244 -8.04 -3.13 -17.47
CA HIS A 244 -9.08 -2.79 -16.52
C HIS A 244 -9.34 -3.98 -15.62
N ILE A 245 -9.29 -3.79 -14.31
CA ILE A 245 -9.59 -4.79 -13.29
C ILE A 245 -10.64 -4.22 -12.36
N LEU A 246 -11.77 -4.88 -12.30
CA LEU A 246 -12.83 -4.65 -11.34
C LEU A 246 -12.90 -5.85 -10.40
N ASP A 247 -12.60 -5.64 -9.12
CA ASP A 247 -12.84 -6.63 -8.09
C ASP A 247 -13.99 -6.17 -7.17
N LYS A 248 -14.21 -6.86 -6.06
CA LYS A 248 -15.29 -6.55 -5.12
C LYS A 248 -15.16 -5.15 -4.49
N TRP A 249 -13.96 -4.60 -4.39
CA TRP A 249 -13.67 -3.36 -3.65
C TRP A 249 -12.98 -2.31 -4.51
N SER A 250 -12.15 -2.73 -5.46
CA SER A 250 -11.32 -1.85 -6.29
C SER A 250 -11.76 -1.85 -7.76
N ASP A 251 -11.51 -0.71 -8.41
CA ASP A 251 -11.69 -0.49 -9.84
C ASP A 251 -10.42 0.17 -10.38
N ILE A 252 -9.61 -0.58 -11.11
CA ILE A 252 -8.26 -0.17 -11.51
C ILE A 252 -8.14 -0.17 -13.03
N SER A 253 -7.76 0.98 -13.57
CA SER A 253 -7.48 1.18 -15.00
C SER A 253 -6.03 1.57 -15.22
N MET A 254 -5.37 0.91 -16.19
CA MET A 254 -4.00 1.20 -16.59
C MET A 254 -3.90 1.27 -18.11
N THR A 255 -3.20 2.28 -18.63
CA THR A 255 -2.90 2.37 -20.06
C THR A 255 -2.00 1.23 -20.50
N GLU A 256 -0.95 0.97 -19.69
CA GLU A 256 -0.04 -0.14 -19.87
C GLU A 256 0.44 -0.65 -18.51
N TYR A 257 0.51 -1.96 -18.40
CA TYR A 257 1.15 -2.65 -17.27
C TYR A 257 2.15 -3.65 -17.84
N THR A 258 3.38 -3.60 -17.37
CA THR A 258 4.43 -4.54 -17.77
C THR A 258 5.08 -5.19 -16.56
N MET A 259 5.51 -6.43 -16.74
CA MET A 259 6.39 -7.16 -15.83
C MET A 259 7.60 -7.62 -16.64
N GLU A 260 8.79 -7.33 -16.15
CA GLU A 260 10.06 -7.81 -16.69
C GLU A 260 10.72 -8.75 -15.68
N TYR A 261 11.24 -9.86 -16.18
CA TYR A 261 11.78 -10.95 -15.34
C TYR A 261 12.81 -11.76 -16.14
N ALA A 262 13.84 -12.30 -15.46
CA ALA A 262 14.88 -13.11 -16.12
C ALA A 262 14.35 -14.45 -16.68
N GLY A 263 13.22 -14.90 -16.18
CA GLY A 263 12.53 -16.11 -16.60
C GLY A 263 11.43 -16.46 -15.63
N VAL A 264 10.72 -17.55 -15.91
CA VAL A 264 9.60 -18.00 -15.08
C VAL A 264 10.02 -18.28 -13.63
N SER A 265 11.31 -18.58 -13.39
CA SER A 265 11.86 -18.74 -12.04
C SER A 265 11.78 -17.51 -11.16
N SER A 266 11.82 -16.32 -11.77
CA SER A 266 11.75 -15.07 -11.03
C SER A 266 10.41 -14.89 -10.30
N PHE A 267 9.35 -15.55 -10.74
CA PHE A 267 8.06 -15.53 -10.02
C PHE A 267 8.08 -16.25 -8.67
N SER A 268 9.08 -17.11 -8.41
CA SER A 268 9.27 -17.68 -7.07
C SER A 268 9.88 -16.68 -6.08
N ASN A 269 10.52 -15.62 -6.60
CA ASN A 269 11.06 -14.50 -5.84
C ASN A 269 10.51 -13.17 -6.42
N TYR A 270 9.18 -13.13 -6.59
CA TYR A 270 8.45 -12.04 -7.24
C TYR A 270 8.77 -10.66 -6.66
N ILE A 271 8.93 -10.60 -5.34
CA ILE A 271 9.15 -9.35 -4.59
C ILE A 271 10.45 -8.65 -5.03
N GLU A 272 11.48 -9.40 -5.36
CA GLU A 272 12.81 -8.86 -5.67
C GLU A 272 13.11 -8.86 -7.18
N GLU A 273 12.67 -9.90 -7.90
CA GLU A 273 13.15 -10.18 -9.26
C GLU A 273 12.19 -9.76 -10.37
N VAL A 274 10.93 -9.41 -10.04
CA VAL A 274 9.98 -8.95 -11.04
C VAL A 274 9.89 -7.44 -11.00
N VAL A 275 10.34 -6.79 -12.06
CA VAL A 275 10.24 -5.33 -12.24
C VAL A 275 8.92 -5.02 -12.93
N MET A 276 8.13 -4.18 -12.29
CA MET A 276 6.82 -3.76 -12.78
C MET A 276 6.86 -2.32 -13.26
N THR A 277 6.13 -2.03 -14.33
CA THR A 277 5.84 -0.66 -14.75
C THR A 277 4.34 -0.56 -14.99
N GLY A 278 3.70 0.46 -14.44
CA GLY A 278 2.26 0.68 -14.60
C GLY A 278 1.91 2.16 -14.64
N ASN A 279 1.01 2.52 -15.56
CA ASN A 279 0.44 3.84 -15.69
C ASN A 279 -1.03 3.79 -15.28
N ILE A 280 -1.32 4.11 -14.04
CA ILE A 280 -2.65 4.05 -13.43
C ILE A 280 -3.38 5.37 -13.68
N PHE A 281 -4.67 5.32 -13.98
CA PHE A 281 -5.50 6.51 -14.15
C PHE A 281 -6.95 6.25 -13.72
N ASN A 282 -7.59 7.27 -13.18
CA ASN A 282 -9.02 7.26 -12.78
C ASN A 282 -9.42 5.97 -12.06
N SER A 283 -8.64 5.59 -11.06
CA SER A 283 -8.78 4.31 -10.38
C SER A 283 -9.17 4.49 -8.92
N ARG A 284 -9.93 3.53 -8.40
CA ARG A 284 -10.26 3.39 -7.00
C ARG A 284 -9.55 2.15 -6.46
N VAL A 285 -8.69 2.34 -5.49
CA VAL A 285 -7.90 1.28 -4.86
C VAL A 285 -8.30 1.16 -3.39
N ASP A 286 -8.84 0.02 -3.03
CA ASP A 286 -9.25 -0.30 -1.66
C ASP A 286 -8.23 -1.24 -1.02
N PHE A 287 -7.80 -0.96 0.20
CA PHE A 287 -6.83 -1.79 0.92
C PHE A 287 -7.35 -3.17 1.28
N ASN A 288 -8.67 -3.39 1.27
CA ASN A 288 -9.22 -4.74 1.36
C ASN A 288 -8.75 -5.60 0.17
N SER A 289 -8.74 -5.08 -1.06
CA SER A 289 -8.19 -5.81 -2.23
C SER A 289 -6.70 -6.10 -2.06
N ILE A 290 -5.91 -5.08 -1.70
CA ILE A 290 -4.46 -5.21 -1.54
C ILE A 290 -4.11 -6.22 -0.46
N SER A 291 -4.89 -6.31 0.61
CA SER A 291 -4.62 -7.20 1.75
C SER A 291 -4.62 -8.69 1.39
N TYR A 292 -5.32 -9.11 0.32
CA TYR A 292 -5.23 -10.49 -0.17
C TYR A 292 -3.86 -10.82 -0.73
N PHE A 293 -3.18 -9.84 -1.32
CA PHE A 293 -1.83 -9.98 -1.87
C PHE A 293 -0.75 -9.72 -0.83
N ALA A 294 -1.02 -8.82 0.13
CA ALA A 294 -0.14 -8.42 1.22
C ALA A 294 -0.87 -8.51 2.58
N PRO A 295 -0.97 -9.70 3.20
CA PRO A 295 -1.73 -9.93 4.43
C PRO A 295 -1.34 -9.03 5.61
N ALA A 296 -0.10 -8.54 5.65
CA ALA A 296 0.35 -7.58 6.65
C ALA A 296 -0.46 -6.28 6.67
N LEU A 297 -1.11 -5.94 5.56
CA LEU A 297 -1.92 -4.73 5.38
C LEU A 297 -3.40 -4.90 5.74
N VAL A 298 -3.83 -6.08 6.20
CA VAL A 298 -5.24 -6.40 6.49
C VAL A 298 -5.91 -5.46 7.50
N LYS A 299 -5.12 -4.88 8.39
CA LYS A 299 -5.60 -3.92 9.40
C LYS A 299 -5.73 -2.49 8.87
N MET A 300 -5.15 -2.17 7.73
CA MET A 300 -5.27 -0.86 7.10
C MET A 300 -6.66 -0.70 6.50
N LYS A 301 -7.30 0.43 6.80
CA LYS A 301 -8.65 0.77 6.33
C LYS A 301 -8.58 2.08 5.57
N SER A 302 -8.29 1.99 4.29
CA SER A 302 -8.17 3.15 3.42
C SER A 302 -8.68 2.82 2.01
N VAL A 303 -9.27 3.82 1.39
CA VAL A 303 -9.71 3.78 -0.01
C VAL A 303 -9.14 5.00 -0.72
N ILE A 304 -8.29 4.75 -1.70
CA ILE A 304 -7.59 5.80 -2.43
C ILE A 304 -8.18 5.92 -3.83
N ASN A 305 -8.68 7.09 -4.16
CA ASN A 305 -9.02 7.45 -5.54
C ASN A 305 -7.79 8.08 -6.17
N LEU A 306 -7.31 7.46 -7.24
CA LEU A 306 -6.15 7.88 -8.02
C LEU A 306 -6.62 8.55 -9.30
N ARG A 307 -6.28 9.82 -9.49
CA ARG A 307 -6.45 10.48 -10.78
C ARG A 307 -5.37 9.99 -11.76
N LYS A 308 -4.14 9.91 -11.29
CA LYS A 308 -2.98 9.42 -12.01
C LYS A 308 -1.95 8.85 -11.04
N ALA A 309 -1.24 7.82 -11.45
CA ALA A 309 -0.04 7.34 -10.77
C ALA A 309 0.83 6.56 -11.76
N ASP A 310 2.13 6.79 -11.73
CA ASP A 310 3.12 6.03 -12.48
C ASP A 310 3.99 5.25 -11.50
N VAL A 311 4.08 3.94 -11.67
CA VAL A 311 4.82 3.04 -10.80
C VAL A 311 5.88 2.31 -11.62
N ASN A 312 7.11 2.26 -11.10
CA ASN A 312 8.22 1.54 -11.73
C ASN A 312 9.14 0.91 -10.68
N GLY A 313 9.46 -0.37 -10.81
CA GLY A 313 10.37 -1.08 -9.93
C GLY A 313 9.84 -2.43 -9.47
N SER A 314 10.58 -3.10 -8.59
CA SER A 314 10.12 -4.31 -7.90
C SER A 314 9.26 -3.95 -6.68
N VAL A 315 8.56 -4.94 -6.11
CA VAL A 315 7.82 -4.72 -4.85
C VAL A 315 8.76 -4.25 -3.74
N LYS A 316 9.99 -4.78 -3.70
CA LYS A 316 11.00 -4.42 -2.69
C LYS A 316 11.54 -3.02 -2.87
N ASP A 317 11.56 -2.49 -4.09
CA ASP A 317 12.16 -1.21 -4.43
C ASP A 317 11.41 -0.57 -5.61
N MET A 318 10.59 0.40 -5.32
CA MET A 318 9.59 0.97 -6.22
C MET A 318 9.71 2.49 -6.29
N TYR A 319 9.71 3.03 -7.48
CA TYR A 319 9.52 4.45 -7.74
C TYR A 319 8.06 4.74 -8.04
N ILE A 320 7.55 5.77 -7.41
CA ILE A 320 6.18 6.28 -7.57
C ILE A 320 6.30 7.70 -8.08
N ARG A 321 5.58 8.02 -9.15
CA ARG A 321 5.54 9.38 -9.74
C ARG A 321 4.13 9.79 -10.06
N ASN A 322 3.87 11.09 -10.02
CA ASN A 322 2.56 11.65 -10.33
C ASN A 322 1.42 10.97 -9.54
N PHE A 323 1.68 10.50 -8.31
CA PHE A 323 0.69 9.83 -7.49
C PHE A 323 -0.28 10.86 -6.93
N ASP A 324 -1.26 11.22 -7.76
CA ASP A 324 -2.29 12.20 -7.47
C ASP A 324 -3.51 11.49 -6.88
N PHE A 325 -3.75 11.73 -5.60
CA PHE A 325 -4.70 10.95 -4.83
C PHE A 325 -5.67 11.78 -4.01
N HIS A 326 -6.80 11.16 -3.73
CA HIS A 326 -7.77 11.58 -2.72
C HIS A 326 -8.16 10.35 -1.88
N GLU A 327 -7.92 10.40 -0.57
CA GLU A 327 -8.34 9.34 0.34
C GLU A 327 -9.79 9.55 0.77
N THR A 328 -10.63 8.54 0.58
CA THR A 328 -12.10 8.66 0.66
C THR A 328 -12.61 8.91 2.07
N TYR A 329 -12.03 8.23 3.07
CA TYR A 329 -12.57 8.27 4.44
C TYR A 329 -12.11 9.51 5.22
N SER A 330 -10.90 9.96 4.96
CA SER A 330 -10.36 11.15 5.63
C SER A 330 -10.58 12.43 4.85
N GLY A 331 -10.61 12.37 3.52
CA GLY A 331 -10.64 13.56 2.68
C GLY A 331 -9.26 14.15 2.37
N VAL A 332 -8.18 13.57 2.89
CA VAL A 332 -6.81 14.00 2.58
C VAL A 332 -6.52 13.79 1.11
N SER A 333 -5.94 14.80 0.47
CA SER A 333 -5.60 14.76 -0.96
C SER A 333 -4.26 15.42 -1.22
N GLY A 334 -3.61 15.03 -2.32
CA GLY A 334 -2.31 15.61 -2.69
C GLY A 334 -1.62 14.81 -3.78
N SER A 335 -0.38 15.17 -4.04
CA SER A 335 0.49 14.44 -4.97
C SER A 335 1.76 13.97 -4.27
N ILE A 336 2.21 12.77 -4.65
CA ILE A 336 3.42 12.13 -4.11
C ILE A 336 4.31 11.71 -5.27
N ASP A 337 5.58 12.07 -5.17
CA ASP A 337 6.66 11.56 -6.01
C ASP A 337 7.76 11.00 -5.12
N GLY A 338 8.37 9.88 -5.49
CA GLY A 338 9.52 9.38 -4.75
C GLY A 338 9.75 7.89 -4.84
N ARG A 339 10.46 7.38 -3.85
CA ARG A 339 10.87 5.98 -3.76
C ARG A 339 10.33 5.34 -2.49
N LEU A 340 9.82 4.14 -2.64
CA LEU A 340 9.39 3.27 -1.57
C LEU A 340 10.22 1.99 -1.61
N SER A 341 10.94 1.67 -0.55
CA SER A 341 11.75 0.46 -0.49
C SER A 341 11.56 -0.31 0.81
N GLY A 342 11.95 -1.60 0.82
CA GLY A 342 11.89 -2.46 2.01
C GLY A 342 10.56 -3.21 2.22
N LEU A 343 9.61 -3.11 1.29
CA LEU A 343 8.39 -3.94 1.32
C LEU A 343 8.73 -5.44 1.18
N PRO A 344 7.95 -6.33 1.78
CA PRO A 344 6.68 -6.16 2.46
C PRO A 344 6.77 -5.86 3.97
N SER A 345 7.97 -5.59 4.50
CA SER A 345 8.14 -5.30 5.93
C SER A 345 7.70 -3.87 6.24
N ALA A 346 6.58 -3.68 6.94
CA ALA A 346 6.12 -2.36 7.35
C ALA A 346 7.12 -1.62 8.26
N SER A 347 7.86 -2.35 9.11
CA SER A 347 8.88 -1.77 10.01
C SER A 347 10.19 -1.44 9.30
N GLY A 348 10.51 -2.17 8.22
CA GLY A 348 11.70 -1.96 7.38
C GLY A 348 11.47 -1.05 6.18
N MET A 349 10.25 -0.58 6.00
CA MET A 349 9.88 0.28 4.89
C MET A 349 10.56 1.64 4.99
N LEU A 350 11.28 2.02 3.92
CA LEU A 350 11.91 3.32 3.77
C LEU A 350 11.14 4.15 2.76
N LEU A 351 10.82 5.36 3.17
CA LEU A 351 10.16 6.38 2.37
C LEU A 351 11.19 7.43 1.96
N ASP A 352 11.14 7.84 0.72
CA ASP A 352 11.84 9.01 0.20
C ASP A 352 10.88 9.74 -0.74
N PHE A 353 10.01 10.56 -0.16
CA PHE A 353 8.90 11.17 -0.84
C PHE A 353 9.00 12.70 -0.87
N ARG A 354 8.68 13.26 -2.02
CA ARG A 354 8.23 14.63 -2.19
C ARG A 354 6.71 14.65 -2.18
N LEU A 355 6.16 15.56 -1.39
CA LEU A 355 4.73 15.77 -1.19
C LEU A 355 4.37 17.14 -1.72
N ASP A 356 3.48 17.21 -2.69
CA ASP A 356 3.02 18.45 -3.27
C ASP A 356 1.52 18.61 -3.03
N ASN A 357 1.13 19.80 -2.53
CA ASN A 357 -0.26 20.19 -2.27
C ASN A 357 -1.04 19.17 -1.40
N LEU A 358 -0.35 18.59 -0.40
CA LEU A 358 -1.03 17.71 0.55
C LEU A 358 -2.00 18.53 1.40
N ALA A 359 -3.28 18.41 1.10
CA ALA A 359 -4.36 19.21 1.67
C ALA A 359 -5.16 18.39 2.68
N PHE A 360 -5.35 18.96 3.88
CA PHE A 360 -6.03 18.30 4.99
C PHE A 360 -6.54 19.32 6.03
N THR A 361 -7.52 18.91 6.82
CA THR A 361 -7.78 19.48 8.15
C THR A 361 -7.10 18.62 9.22
N THR A 362 -7.00 19.09 10.43
CA THR A 362 -6.38 18.32 11.53
C THR A 362 -7.12 17.02 11.82
N ASP A 363 -8.45 17.02 11.74
CA ASP A 363 -9.29 15.84 11.91
C ASP A 363 -9.13 14.84 10.75
N GLU A 364 -9.10 15.34 9.51
CA GLU A 364 -8.80 14.55 8.32
C GLU A 364 -7.43 13.88 8.41
N LEU A 365 -6.40 14.62 8.82
CA LEU A 365 -5.06 14.07 9.01
C LEU A 365 -5.02 12.98 10.09
N GLY A 366 -5.70 13.20 11.21
CA GLY A 366 -5.83 12.19 12.27
C GLY A 366 -6.51 10.91 11.77
N THR A 367 -7.57 11.04 10.98
CA THR A 367 -8.29 9.92 10.36
C THR A 367 -7.43 9.19 9.34
N PHE A 368 -6.71 9.93 8.50
CA PHE A 368 -5.76 9.39 7.54
C PHE A 368 -4.68 8.54 8.22
N ILE A 369 -4.04 9.07 9.25
CA ILE A 369 -3.00 8.35 10.00
C ILE A 369 -3.56 7.08 10.61
N ARG A 370 -4.75 7.12 11.25
CA ARG A 370 -5.39 5.93 11.81
C ARG A 370 -5.74 4.88 10.77
N GLY A 371 -6.08 5.30 9.54
CA GLY A 371 -6.34 4.39 8.41
C GLY A 371 -5.14 3.52 8.06
N PHE A 372 -3.94 4.10 8.08
CA PHE A 372 -2.68 3.41 7.76
C PHE A 372 -1.96 2.83 8.99
N ALA A 373 -2.18 3.42 10.16
CA ALA A 373 -1.60 2.99 11.43
C ALA A 373 -2.70 2.86 12.50
N PRO A 374 -3.50 1.79 12.50
CA PRO A 374 -4.66 1.63 13.40
C PRO A 374 -4.33 1.63 14.90
N GLY A 375 -3.04 1.47 15.26
CA GLY A 375 -2.56 1.56 16.64
C GLY A 375 -2.09 2.94 17.06
N ALA A 376 -2.11 3.94 16.16
CA ALA A 376 -1.67 5.30 16.48
C ALA A 376 -2.73 6.02 17.35
N SER A 377 -2.32 6.46 18.54
CA SER A 377 -3.16 7.23 19.47
C SER A 377 -2.98 8.73 19.22
N ILE A 378 -3.33 9.20 18.02
CA ILE A 378 -3.25 10.61 17.64
C ILE A 378 -4.65 11.20 17.61
N ASP A 379 -4.90 12.20 18.45
CA ASP A 379 -6.10 13.05 18.40
C ASP A 379 -5.67 14.49 18.09
N LEU A 380 -5.94 14.93 16.89
CA LEU A 380 -5.65 16.28 16.40
C LEU A 380 -6.91 17.16 16.32
N SER A 381 -8.07 16.64 16.67
CA SER A 381 -9.37 17.29 16.49
C SER A 381 -9.52 18.62 17.28
N LYS A 382 -8.74 18.77 18.34
CA LYS A 382 -8.74 19.99 19.19
C LYS A 382 -7.95 21.15 18.58
N PHE A 383 -7.10 20.88 17.59
CA PHE A 383 -6.25 21.90 16.97
C PHE A 383 -6.91 22.48 15.71
N ALA A 384 -7.14 23.79 15.71
CA ALA A 384 -7.69 24.56 14.58
C ALA A 384 -8.85 23.85 13.84
N PRO A 385 -9.95 23.50 14.54
CA PRO A 385 -11.04 22.73 13.95
C PRO A 385 -11.58 23.45 12.70
N GLY A 386 -11.77 22.68 11.62
CA GLY A 386 -12.29 23.18 10.33
C GLY A 386 -11.30 23.97 9.49
N THR A 387 -10.08 24.24 9.97
CA THR A 387 -9.05 24.92 9.18
C THR A 387 -8.39 23.96 8.21
N ARG A 388 -8.33 24.35 6.93
CA ARG A 388 -7.63 23.59 5.90
C ARG A 388 -6.17 24.01 5.82
N PHE A 389 -5.31 23.02 5.86
CA PHE A 389 -3.86 23.16 5.73
C PHE A 389 -3.40 22.58 4.39
N THR A 390 -2.34 23.15 3.83
CA THR A 390 -1.65 22.62 2.67
C THR A 390 -0.18 22.46 3.02
N PHE A 391 0.35 21.25 2.86
CA PHE A 391 1.76 20.93 3.07
C PHE A 391 2.44 20.71 1.72
N ASN A 392 3.62 21.30 1.56
CA ASN A 392 4.56 21.04 0.45
C ASN A 392 5.92 20.77 1.04
N GLY A 393 6.55 19.64 0.68
CA GLY A 393 7.84 19.28 1.26
C GLY A 393 8.25 17.85 1.00
N ASN A 394 9.17 17.36 1.82
CA ASN A 394 9.73 16.02 1.71
C ASN A 394 9.50 15.23 3.01
N ALA A 395 9.35 13.92 2.86
CA ALA A 395 9.27 12.97 3.97
C ALA A 395 10.23 11.81 3.69
N ASN A 396 11.26 11.66 4.54
CA ASN A 396 12.34 10.70 4.35
C ASN A 396 12.58 9.86 5.61
N GLY A 397 12.77 8.56 5.46
CA GLY A 397 13.08 7.65 6.54
C GLY A 397 12.08 6.51 6.71
N THR A 398 12.11 5.85 7.86
CA THR A 398 11.12 4.82 8.20
C THR A 398 9.91 5.44 8.88
N LEU A 399 8.77 4.74 8.89
CA LEU A 399 7.57 5.19 9.64
C LEU A 399 7.84 5.40 11.13
N ASN A 400 8.82 4.69 11.72
CA ASN A 400 9.24 4.88 13.12
C ASN A 400 10.27 5.99 13.33
N ARG A 401 10.90 6.47 12.27
CA ARG A 401 11.88 7.58 12.28
C ARG A 401 11.77 8.32 10.96
N LEU A 402 10.81 9.23 10.88
CA LEU A 402 10.52 10.00 9.68
C LEU A 402 11.06 11.42 9.85
N LYS A 403 11.87 11.87 8.89
CA LYS A 403 12.26 13.27 8.76
C LYS A 403 11.30 13.94 7.79
N VAL A 404 10.73 15.08 8.21
CA VAL A 404 9.80 15.88 7.41
C VAL A 404 10.37 17.29 7.29
N LYS A 405 10.52 17.76 6.06
CA LYS A 405 10.98 19.11 5.77
C LYS A 405 10.05 19.76 4.76
N GLY A 406 9.47 20.90 5.12
CA GLY A 406 8.55 21.58 4.21
C GLY A 406 7.81 22.75 4.83
N ASN A 407 6.85 23.24 4.07
CA ASN A 407 6.02 24.38 4.41
C ASN A 407 4.56 23.95 4.57
N ILE A 408 3.95 24.38 5.66
CA ILE A 408 2.50 24.28 5.91
C ILE A 408 1.93 25.67 5.77
N THR A 409 0.89 25.83 4.99
CA THR A 409 0.15 27.09 4.82
C THR A 409 -1.33 26.90 5.13
N SER A 410 -1.96 27.92 5.68
CA SER A 410 -3.40 27.96 5.97
C SER A 410 -3.89 29.39 6.09
N SER A 411 -5.17 29.57 6.33
CA SER A 411 -5.74 30.88 6.70
C SER A 411 -5.25 31.41 8.06
N LEU A 412 -4.64 30.56 8.87
CA LEU A 412 -4.07 30.93 10.18
C LEU A 412 -2.61 31.40 10.07
N GLY A 413 -1.98 31.36 8.90
CA GLY A 413 -0.58 31.71 8.70
C GLY A 413 0.25 30.57 8.10
N ALA A 414 1.57 30.69 8.20
CA ALA A 414 2.52 29.76 7.62
C ALA A 414 3.49 29.20 8.66
N LEU A 415 3.84 27.92 8.51
CA LEU A 415 4.83 27.22 9.31
C LEU A 415 5.81 26.49 8.38
N THR A 416 7.10 26.74 8.56
CA THR A 416 8.18 25.94 7.94
C THR A 416 8.78 25.03 9.01
N ALA A 417 8.98 23.76 8.67
CA ALA A 417 9.57 22.79 9.57
C ALA A 417 10.70 22.00 8.88
N ASP A 418 11.78 21.73 9.61
CA ASP A 418 12.77 20.68 9.32
C ASP A 418 12.86 19.85 10.60
N ALA A 419 12.01 18.83 10.68
CA ALA A 419 11.69 18.12 11.89
C ALA A 419 11.72 16.60 11.68
N TYR A 420 11.81 15.87 12.75
CA TYR A 420 11.66 14.41 12.78
C TYR A 420 10.43 14.02 13.60
N ILE A 421 9.84 12.88 13.20
CA ILE A 421 8.76 12.22 13.92
C ILE A 421 9.24 10.82 14.31
N ARG A 422 9.05 10.41 15.55
CA ARG A 422 9.51 9.11 16.06
C ARG A 422 8.38 8.33 16.72
N ASP A 423 8.51 7.00 16.67
CA ASP A 423 7.68 6.03 17.40
C ASP A 423 6.18 6.03 17.05
N ILE A 424 5.80 6.47 15.83
CA ILE A 424 4.39 6.50 15.37
C ILE A 424 3.75 5.10 15.42
N LEU A 425 4.50 4.06 15.04
CA LEU A 425 4.01 2.67 14.96
C LEU A 425 4.29 1.87 16.25
N THR A 426 4.98 2.45 17.23
CA THR A 426 5.39 1.71 18.42
C THR A 426 4.29 1.78 19.47
N LYS A 427 3.51 0.71 19.59
CA LYS A 427 2.42 0.62 20.57
C LYS A 427 2.93 0.87 21.99
N GLY A 428 2.26 1.77 22.71
CA GLY A 428 2.57 2.09 24.11
C GLY A 428 3.73 3.07 24.32
N LYS A 429 4.42 3.51 23.26
CA LYS A 429 5.37 4.61 23.33
C LYS A 429 4.72 5.95 23.01
N ALA A 430 5.28 7.00 23.59
CA ALA A 430 4.93 8.36 23.25
C ALA A 430 5.53 8.74 21.88
N ILE A 431 4.77 9.48 21.09
CA ILE A 431 5.23 10.01 19.80
C ILE A 431 6.14 11.19 20.08
N GLY A 432 7.35 11.14 19.56
CA GLY A 432 8.33 12.22 19.61
C GLY A 432 8.35 13.03 18.33
N LEU A 433 8.26 14.35 18.48
CA LEU A 433 8.42 15.34 17.43
C LEU A 433 9.59 16.25 17.80
N GLY A 434 10.39 16.71 16.85
CA GLY A 434 11.45 17.68 17.17
C GLY A 434 12.20 18.15 15.95
N GLY A 435 12.75 19.35 16.03
CA GLY A 435 13.53 19.97 14.96
C GLY A 435 13.43 21.48 14.94
N ASN A 436 13.81 22.06 13.82
CA ASN A 436 13.74 23.49 13.59
C ASN A 436 12.38 23.89 13.03
N VAL A 437 11.80 24.95 13.58
CA VAL A 437 10.52 25.52 13.15
C VAL A 437 10.65 27.01 12.90
N SER A 438 9.90 27.52 11.95
CA SER A 438 9.74 28.95 11.71
C SER A 438 8.27 29.23 11.37
N ALA A 439 7.63 30.04 12.17
CA ALA A 439 6.25 30.46 11.96
C ALA A 439 6.23 31.93 11.53
N ARG A 440 5.34 32.28 10.59
CA ARG A 440 5.10 33.64 10.14
C ARG A 440 3.60 33.95 10.22
N ASN A 441 3.28 34.96 11.04
CA ASN A 441 1.92 35.41 11.30
C ASN A 441 0.97 34.24 11.60
N LEU A 442 1.45 33.25 12.36
CA LEU A 442 0.67 32.07 12.69
C LEU A 442 -0.22 32.36 13.89
N ASP A 443 -1.53 32.35 13.72
CA ASP A 443 -2.52 32.51 14.80
C ASP A 443 -2.55 31.27 15.69
N ILE A 444 -1.61 31.22 16.66
CA ILE A 444 -1.50 30.11 17.60
C ILE A 444 -2.65 30.09 18.61
N GLY A 445 -3.32 31.22 18.81
CA GLY A 445 -4.51 31.30 19.66
C GLY A 445 -5.66 30.50 19.06
N LYS A 446 -5.97 30.70 17.78
CA LYS A 446 -6.97 29.90 17.07
C LYS A 446 -6.50 28.45 16.88
N LEU A 447 -5.20 28.25 16.64
CA LEU A 447 -4.63 26.89 16.49
C LEU A 447 -4.83 26.07 17.76
N ALA A 448 -4.58 26.65 18.95
CA ALA A 448 -4.66 25.98 20.24
C ALA A 448 -5.98 26.19 21.01
N GLY A 449 -6.89 27.00 20.49
CA GLY A 449 -8.14 27.35 21.17
C GLY A 449 -7.98 28.32 22.35
N VAL A 450 -6.90 29.12 22.38
CA VAL A 450 -6.59 30.05 23.48
C VAL A 450 -6.91 31.48 23.06
N LYS A 451 -7.95 32.07 23.60
CA LYS A 451 -8.47 33.39 23.19
C LYS A 451 -7.53 34.58 23.50
N GLN A 452 -6.68 34.44 24.50
CA GLN A 452 -5.76 35.51 24.96
C GLN A 452 -4.51 35.66 24.10
N ILE A 453 -4.24 34.71 23.21
CA ILE A 453 -3.08 34.68 22.33
C ILE A 453 -3.58 34.81 20.89
N GLY A 454 -2.87 35.55 20.06
CA GLY A 454 -3.14 35.76 18.66
C GLY A 454 -2.02 35.22 17.78
N GLU A 455 -1.58 36.08 16.86
CA GLU A 455 -0.52 35.76 15.89
C GLU A 455 0.87 35.74 16.51
N VAL A 456 1.71 34.83 15.98
CA VAL A 456 3.12 34.77 16.32
C VAL A 456 4.00 34.71 15.06
N THR A 457 5.13 35.39 15.11
CA THR A 457 6.25 35.22 14.19
C THR A 457 7.45 34.78 15.02
N LEU A 458 7.92 33.56 14.79
CA LEU A 458 9.00 32.94 15.57
C LEU A 458 9.89 32.04 14.72
N ARG A 459 11.08 31.77 15.25
CA ARG A 459 12.00 30.73 14.74
C ARG A 459 12.76 30.09 15.90
N GLY A 460 13.09 28.81 15.76
CA GLY A 460 13.90 28.13 16.76
C GLY A 460 13.87 26.62 16.64
N ALA A 461 14.50 25.98 17.60
CA ALA A 461 14.53 24.53 17.74
C ALA A 461 13.69 24.11 18.95
N MET A 462 12.81 23.14 18.72
CA MET A 462 11.94 22.63 19.77
C MET A 462 11.62 21.15 19.57
N GLY A 463 11.29 20.48 20.63
CA GLY A 463 10.80 19.11 20.64
C GLY A 463 9.49 18.98 21.41
N MET A 464 8.69 17.99 21.03
CA MET A 464 7.44 17.66 21.72
C MET A 464 7.33 16.15 21.84
N THR A 465 6.85 15.69 22.98
CA THR A 465 6.52 14.30 23.22
C THR A 465 5.06 14.19 23.63
N VAL A 466 4.28 13.38 22.92
CA VAL A 466 2.84 13.20 23.15
C VAL A 466 2.54 11.72 23.36
N GLY A 467 1.94 11.38 24.48
CA GLY A 467 1.52 10.00 24.76
C GLY A 467 1.15 9.76 26.20
N GLN A 468 0.43 8.68 26.48
CA GLN A 468 0.00 8.26 27.83
C GLN A 468 -0.73 9.38 28.63
N GLY A 469 -1.49 10.24 27.93
CA GLY A 469 -2.20 11.37 28.54
C GLY A 469 -1.32 12.55 28.94
N ARG A 470 -0.02 12.53 28.58
CA ARG A 470 0.94 13.61 28.89
C ARG A 470 1.48 14.23 27.63
N THR A 471 1.74 15.53 27.68
CA THR A 471 2.46 16.28 26.65
C THR A 471 3.61 17.02 27.29
N SER A 472 4.80 16.87 26.73
CA SER A 472 5.98 17.62 27.13
C SER A 472 6.53 18.36 25.91
N ILE A 473 6.85 19.64 26.07
CA ILE A 473 7.46 20.49 25.05
C ILE A 473 8.82 20.93 25.59
N HIS A 474 9.88 20.65 24.84
CA HIS A 474 11.22 21.12 25.11
C HIS A 474 11.60 22.20 24.09
N ILE A 475 12.05 23.33 24.57
CA ILE A 475 12.47 24.48 23.76
C ILE A 475 13.97 24.62 23.95
N ASP A 476 14.75 24.27 22.92
CA ASP A 476 16.21 24.46 22.95
C ASP A 476 16.52 25.96 22.91
N THR A 477 15.98 26.65 21.92
CA THR A 477 16.04 28.11 21.78
C THR A 477 14.91 28.55 20.85
N LEU A 478 14.09 29.46 21.29
CA LEU A 478 13.01 30.05 20.53
C LEU A 478 13.19 31.56 20.51
N SER A 479 13.33 32.14 19.32
CA SER A 479 13.34 33.59 19.08
C SER A 479 11.98 33.99 18.54
N VAL A 480 11.27 34.84 19.25
CA VAL A 480 9.96 35.38 18.88
C VAL A 480 10.12 36.83 18.48
N GLU A 481 9.91 37.12 17.21
CA GLU A 481 9.99 38.47 16.64
C GLU A 481 8.73 39.27 16.97
N LYS A 482 7.57 38.57 16.96
CA LYS A 482 6.26 39.15 17.29
C LYS A 482 5.40 38.13 17.99
N LEU A 483 4.72 38.52 19.07
CA LEU A 483 3.67 37.75 19.73
C LEU A 483 2.49 38.68 20.07
N SER A 484 1.36 38.47 19.44
CA SER A 484 0.11 39.15 19.81
C SER A 484 -0.49 38.45 21.01
N ALA A 485 -0.58 39.12 22.14
CA ALA A 485 -1.22 38.59 23.35
C ALA A 485 -1.86 39.71 24.18
N LEU A 486 -2.99 39.43 24.80
CA LEU A 486 -3.74 40.36 25.65
C LEU A 486 -4.01 41.74 25.00
N GLY A 487 -4.08 41.78 23.66
CA GLY A 487 -4.32 42.98 22.86
C GLY A 487 -3.07 43.83 22.58
N TYR A 488 -1.87 43.35 22.94
CA TYR A 488 -0.59 44.00 22.65
C TYR A 488 0.29 43.07 21.80
N ASP A 489 1.14 43.68 20.95
CA ASP A 489 2.11 42.97 20.12
C ASP A 489 3.51 43.03 20.76
N TYR A 490 3.82 42.02 21.54
CA TYR A 490 5.16 41.87 22.17
C TYR A 490 6.21 41.53 21.11
N SER A 491 7.41 42.07 21.31
CA SER A 491 8.56 41.85 20.42
C SER A 491 9.82 41.40 21.19
N ASN A 492 10.80 40.88 20.41
CA ASN A 492 12.13 40.53 20.93
C ASN A 492 12.10 39.58 22.15
N ILE A 493 11.35 38.49 22.06
CA ILE A 493 11.32 37.49 23.12
C ILE A 493 12.24 36.33 22.75
N VAL A 494 13.05 35.89 23.70
CA VAL A 494 13.85 34.66 23.62
C VAL A 494 13.46 33.73 24.76
N ALA A 495 13.15 32.48 24.40
CA ALA A 495 12.76 31.49 25.40
C ALA A 495 13.55 30.18 25.21
N ALA A 496 13.89 29.53 26.31
CA ALA A 496 14.45 28.19 26.36
C ALA A 496 13.94 27.48 27.63
N GLY A 497 13.68 26.19 27.57
CA GLY A 497 13.18 25.45 28.74
C GLY A 497 12.26 24.29 28.36
N THR A 498 11.60 23.75 29.36
CA THR A 498 10.69 22.62 29.23
C THR A 498 9.32 22.96 29.82
N TYR A 499 8.28 22.68 29.07
CA TYR A 499 6.91 22.71 29.56
C TYR A 499 6.37 21.27 29.64
N SER A 500 5.97 20.86 30.83
CA SER A 500 5.33 19.57 31.09
C SER A 500 4.45 19.61 32.31
N ASP A 501 3.39 18.82 32.35
CA ASP A 501 2.49 18.70 33.52
C ASP A 501 2.02 20.06 34.10
N ASN A 502 1.68 21.02 33.25
CA ASN A 502 1.32 22.40 33.58
C ASN A 502 2.43 23.21 34.27
N ALA A 503 3.67 22.81 34.14
CA ALA A 503 4.81 23.54 34.68
C ALA A 503 5.76 23.94 33.54
N PHE A 504 6.28 25.14 33.62
CA PHE A 504 7.38 25.63 32.79
C PHE A 504 8.63 25.75 33.64
N ASP A 505 9.70 25.12 33.23
CA ASP A 505 11.03 25.26 33.80
C ASP A 505 11.99 25.75 32.71
N GLY A 506 12.49 26.97 32.88
CA GLY A 506 13.29 27.54 31.82
C GLY A 506 13.63 29.02 32.02
N ARG A 507 13.99 29.64 30.90
CA ARG A 507 14.35 31.06 30.85
C ARG A 507 13.56 31.75 29.75
N ILE A 508 13.02 32.93 30.06
CA ILE A 508 12.37 33.85 29.10
C ILE A 508 13.00 35.23 29.29
N VAL A 509 13.40 35.81 28.16
CA VAL A 509 13.89 37.20 28.10
C VAL A 509 13.01 37.95 27.10
N CYS A 510 12.51 39.09 27.51
CA CYS A 510 11.77 40.00 26.64
C CYS A 510 12.47 41.36 26.61
N GLY A 511 12.82 41.83 25.42
CA GLY A 511 13.44 43.15 25.20
C GLY A 511 12.50 44.05 24.37
N ASP A 512 11.22 44.04 24.69
CA ASP A 512 10.23 44.88 24.04
C ASP A 512 10.38 46.35 24.50
N PRO A 513 10.06 47.35 23.65
CA PRO A 513 10.11 48.76 24.01
C PRO A 513 9.34 49.10 25.28
N ASN A 514 8.23 48.42 25.57
CA ASN A 514 7.38 48.63 26.72
C ASN A 514 7.51 47.55 27.81
N LEU A 515 8.40 46.56 27.64
CA LEU A 515 8.64 45.48 28.58
C LEU A 515 10.07 44.98 28.54
N ASN A 516 10.85 45.29 29.55
CA ASN A 516 12.13 44.63 29.79
C ASN A 516 11.95 43.62 30.92
N PHE A 517 11.94 42.32 30.56
CA PHE A 517 11.58 41.25 31.47
C PHE A 517 12.54 40.06 31.33
N LEU A 518 12.95 39.53 32.46
CA LEU A 518 13.69 38.27 32.58
C LEU A 518 12.95 37.36 33.55
N PHE A 519 12.73 36.13 33.14
CA PHE A 519 12.27 35.04 34.00
C PHE A 519 13.28 33.89 33.91
N GLN A 520 13.56 33.23 35.04
CA GLN A 520 14.40 32.04 35.06
C GLN A 520 13.98 31.13 36.23
N GLY A 521 13.63 29.89 35.94
CA GLY A 521 13.27 28.88 36.93
C GLY A 521 11.98 28.14 36.61
N LEU A 522 11.39 27.54 37.64
CA LEU A 522 10.20 26.72 37.59
C LEU A 522 8.96 27.49 38.02
N PHE A 523 7.94 27.47 37.18
CA PHE A 523 6.63 28.05 37.45
C PHE A 523 5.53 27.05 37.09
N THR A 524 4.67 26.68 38.05
CA THR A 524 3.54 25.80 37.84
C THR A 524 2.28 26.62 37.59
N LEU A 525 1.61 26.35 36.46
CA LEU A 525 0.27 26.87 36.19
C LEU A 525 -0.71 26.13 37.11
N SER A 526 -1.12 26.80 38.19
CA SER A 526 -1.98 26.23 39.23
C SER A 526 -3.34 25.85 38.64
N ASP A 527 -3.67 24.57 38.72
CA ASP A 527 -5.02 24.07 38.65
C ASP A 527 -5.51 23.87 40.10
N LYS A 528 -6.80 24.11 40.36
CA LYS A 528 -7.42 24.02 41.71
C LYS A 528 -7.23 22.65 42.41
N THR A 529 -6.68 21.68 41.72
CA THR A 529 -6.52 20.29 42.17
C THR A 529 -5.08 19.85 42.40
N ARG A 530 -4.08 20.67 42.07
CA ARG A 530 -2.65 20.33 42.20
C ARG A 530 -1.87 21.37 43.01
N ASN A 531 -0.92 20.89 43.81
CA ASN A 531 0.04 21.76 44.47
C ASN A 531 0.93 22.44 43.41
N GLY A 532 0.97 23.77 43.43
CA GLY A 532 1.86 24.55 42.57
C GLY A 532 3.24 24.69 43.21
N LEU A 533 4.30 24.44 42.45
CA LEU A 533 5.68 24.71 42.87
C LEU A 533 6.22 25.91 42.06
N TYR A 534 6.74 26.87 42.81
CA TYR A 534 7.23 28.14 42.25
C TYR A 534 8.66 28.35 42.76
N LYS A 535 9.63 28.13 41.89
CA LYS A 535 11.04 28.29 42.19
C LYS A 535 11.71 29.06 41.08
N PHE A 536 11.61 30.39 41.15
CA PHE A 536 12.08 31.23 40.05
C PHE A 536 12.65 32.56 40.55
N TYR A 537 13.47 33.14 39.68
CA TYR A 537 13.86 34.53 39.67
C TYR A 537 13.14 35.24 38.52
N ALA A 538 12.54 36.39 38.81
CA ALA A 538 12.02 37.29 37.79
C ALA A 538 12.54 38.70 38.01
N SER A 539 12.88 39.39 36.93
CA SER A 539 13.28 40.80 36.94
C SER A 539 12.48 41.56 35.92
N ILE A 540 11.80 42.58 36.35
CA ILE A 540 11.14 43.59 35.52
C ILE A 540 12.03 44.83 35.60
N GLY A 541 12.87 45.02 34.54
CA GLY A 541 13.68 46.22 34.45
C GLY A 541 12.82 47.46 34.18
N TYR A 542 11.77 47.25 33.38
CA TYR A 542 10.77 48.26 33.02
C TYR A 542 9.53 47.57 32.42
N ALA A 543 8.35 48.02 32.83
CA ALA A 543 7.10 47.65 32.16
C ALA A 543 6.13 48.84 32.17
N ASP A 544 5.71 49.30 31.00
CA ASP A 544 4.63 50.29 30.85
C ASP A 544 3.29 49.51 30.77
N LEU A 545 2.58 49.42 31.87
CA LEU A 545 1.36 48.64 31.98
C LEU A 545 0.24 49.20 31.14
N HIS A 546 0.21 50.54 30.92
CA HIS A 546 -0.77 51.20 30.04
C HIS A 546 -0.52 50.85 28.56
N ALA A 547 0.71 51.02 28.11
CA ALA A 547 1.10 50.67 26.74
C ALA A 547 0.89 49.17 26.46
N LEU A 548 1.17 48.31 27.45
CA LEU A 548 0.94 46.85 27.38
C LEU A 548 -0.54 46.45 27.47
N ARG A 549 -1.47 47.42 27.68
CA ARG A 549 -2.91 47.19 27.89
C ARG A 549 -3.27 46.36 29.10
N LEU A 550 -2.39 46.34 30.11
CA LEU A 550 -2.57 45.61 31.36
C LEU A 550 -3.22 46.53 32.43
N ASP A 551 -3.07 47.85 32.31
CA ASP A 551 -3.72 48.86 33.15
C ASP A 551 -4.36 49.95 32.27
N LYS A 552 -5.46 50.51 32.72
CA LYS A 552 -6.19 51.59 32.02
C LYS A 552 -5.66 52.99 32.37
N ARG A 553 -4.91 53.15 33.44
CA ARG A 553 -4.31 54.40 33.86
C ARG A 553 -3.18 54.81 32.91
N GLU A 554 -3.12 56.07 32.49
CA GLU A 554 -2.15 56.57 31.53
C GLU A 554 -0.72 56.46 32.01
N ASN A 555 -0.48 56.75 33.31
CA ASN A 555 0.84 56.63 33.94
C ASN A 555 0.86 55.40 34.85
N SER A 556 1.14 54.24 34.29
CA SER A 556 1.23 53.00 35.07
C SER A 556 2.46 52.23 34.64
N LYS A 557 3.54 52.42 35.36
CA LYS A 557 4.83 51.75 35.09
C LYS A 557 5.31 51.01 36.32
N ILE A 558 5.92 49.83 36.09
CA ILE A 558 6.42 48.99 37.17
C ILE A 558 7.84 48.54 36.86
N SER A 559 8.67 48.48 37.92
CA SER A 559 9.94 47.76 37.92
C SER A 559 10.15 47.03 39.24
N GLY A 560 11.00 46.00 39.24
CA GLY A 560 11.27 45.24 40.47
C GLY A 560 11.84 43.85 40.17
N ARG A 561 12.20 43.14 41.25
CA ARG A 561 12.74 41.80 41.20
C ARG A 561 11.95 40.89 42.18
N ILE A 562 11.77 39.65 41.77
CA ILE A 562 11.03 38.65 42.55
C ILE A 562 11.92 37.42 42.65
N ASN A 563 12.20 36.98 43.88
CA ASN A 563 12.73 35.64 44.15
C ASN A 563 11.61 34.83 44.79
N ALA A 564 11.20 33.79 44.12
CA ALA A 564 10.15 32.90 44.60
C ALA A 564 10.72 31.51 44.89
N ASN A 565 10.47 30.97 46.05
CA ASN A 565 10.76 29.60 46.44
C ASN A 565 9.66 29.12 47.36
N TYR A 566 8.45 28.93 46.81
CA TYR A 566 7.29 28.52 47.60
C TYR A 566 6.45 27.45 46.90
N MET A 567 5.65 26.77 47.68
CA MET A 567 4.66 25.81 47.24
C MET A 567 3.27 26.31 47.63
N ASN A 568 2.34 26.26 46.69
CA ASN A 568 0.94 26.48 46.95
C ASN A 568 0.24 25.13 47.12
N ILE A 569 -0.35 24.90 48.30
CA ILE A 569 -1.12 23.69 48.59
C ILE A 569 -2.57 23.93 48.18
N SER A 570 -3.30 22.88 47.81
CA SER A 570 -4.68 22.90 47.27
C SER A 570 -5.72 23.61 48.18
N ARG A 571 -5.37 24.02 49.39
CA ARG A 571 -6.23 24.80 50.32
C ARG A 571 -5.93 26.29 50.33
N GLY A 572 -5.03 26.79 49.47
CA GLY A 572 -4.66 28.21 49.42
C GLY A 572 -3.54 28.61 50.37
N ASP A 573 -2.95 27.65 51.10
CA ASP A 573 -1.80 27.93 51.96
C ASP A 573 -0.52 28.00 51.11
N LEU A 574 0.26 29.06 51.33
CA LEU A 574 1.59 29.25 50.77
C LEU A 574 2.64 28.81 51.77
N ILE A 575 3.53 27.92 51.38
CA ILE A 575 4.65 27.46 52.22
C ILE A 575 5.94 27.75 51.47
N GLY A 576 6.79 28.59 52.06
CA GLY A 576 8.10 28.96 51.52
C GLY A 576 8.35 30.46 51.57
N ASP A 577 9.31 30.92 50.78
CA ASP A 577 9.81 32.28 50.78
C ASP A 577 9.46 32.99 49.49
N LEU A 578 9.05 34.25 49.59
CA LEU A 578 8.81 35.15 48.45
C LEU A 578 9.43 36.51 48.77
N ASP A 579 10.55 36.81 48.14
CA ASP A 579 11.21 38.10 48.27
C ASP A 579 10.85 39.00 47.06
N VAL A 580 10.34 40.17 47.37
CA VAL A 580 10.10 41.24 46.39
C VAL A 580 11.03 42.39 46.68
N LEU A 581 11.93 42.69 45.76
CA LEU A 581 13.03 43.63 45.96
C LEU A 581 12.94 44.81 44.97
N GLY A 582 13.03 46.03 45.50
CA GLY A 582 13.06 47.25 44.71
C GLY A 582 11.84 47.37 43.79
N LEU A 583 10.66 47.00 44.31
CA LEU A 583 9.41 47.18 43.59
C LEU A 583 9.08 48.68 43.57
N THR A 584 8.99 49.24 42.36
CA THR A 584 8.57 50.62 42.18
C THR A 584 7.35 50.65 41.26
N LEU A 585 6.38 51.48 41.61
CA LEU A 585 5.21 51.78 40.82
C LEU A 585 5.13 53.27 40.56
N GLU A 586 5.16 53.68 39.31
CA GLU A 586 4.86 55.02 38.86
C GLU A 586 3.40 55.07 38.42
N ASN A 587 2.64 56.04 38.94
CA ASN A 587 1.25 56.33 38.57
C ASN A 587 1.02 57.83 38.53
N ASP A 588 -0.24 58.28 38.29
CA ASP A 588 -0.60 59.68 38.24
C ASP A 588 -0.34 60.46 39.54
N ASN A 589 -0.13 59.77 40.67
CA ASN A 589 0.22 60.34 41.94
C ASN A 589 1.73 60.36 42.22
N GLY A 590 2.56 59.93 41.26
CA GLY A 590 4.01 59.89 41.37
C GLY A 590 4.58 58.46 41.60
N TRP A 591 5.82 58.39 42.11
CA TRP A 591 6.53 57.14 42.37
C TRP A 591 6.19 56.59 43.78
N HIS A 592 5.96 55.31 43.84
CA HIS A 592 5.73 54.55 45.08
C HIS A 592 6.73 53.36 45.13
N GLU A 593 7.37 53.16 46.26
CA GLU A 593 8.28 52.02 46.57
C GLU A 593 7.65 51.04 47.53
#